data_001869d71200c925848d5b90b4408e77
#
_entry.id   001869d71200c925848d5b90b4408e77
#
_cell.length_a   1.000
_cell.length_b   1.000
_cell.length_c   1.000
_cell.angle_alpha   90.00
_cell.angle_beta   90.00
_cell.angle_gamma   90.00
#
_symmetry.space_group_name_H-M   'P 1'
#
loop_
_entity.id
_entity.type
_entity.pdbx_description
1 polymer ?
#
loop_
_entity_poly.entity_id
_entity_poly.type
_entity_poly.pdbx_seq_one_letter_code
_entity_poly.pdbx_strand_id
1 'polypeptide(L)'
;MKKLFSIFLSMVLITGCSTAPTPKKEVSNNIKSQVTSINVGQGDSTLIQNNNQTVLIDAGHGDGYENASLNYLKEHYINTLDALILTHCDADHINDAKNIIYQ
;
A
#
# COMPACT_ATOMS: atom_id res chain seq x y z
N MET A 1 -26.99 43.47 68.10
CA MET A 1 -26.31 42.17 68.04
C MET A 1 -26.04 41.85 66.57
N LYS A 2 -24.84 42.02 66.16
CA LYS A 2 -24.44 41.69 64.77
C LYS A 2 -23.83 40.30 64.79
N LYS A 3 -24.51 39.33 64.19
CA LYS A 3 -23.96 37.98 63.99
C LYS A 3 -23.11 38.01 62.70
N LEU A 4 -21.82 37.96 62.88
CA LEU A 4 -20.87 37.74 61.80
C LEU A 4 -20.96 36.29 61.36
N PHE A 5 -21.53 36.09 60.18
CA PHE A 5 -21.54 34.77 59.55
C PHE A 5 -20.21 34.62 58.80
N SER A 6 -19.26 33.95 59.42
CA SER A 6 -18.00 33.62 58.79
C SER A 6 -18.26 32.48 57.82
N ILE A 7 -18.33 32.77 56.55
CA ILE A 7 -18.35 31.74 55.53
C ILE A 7 -16.91 31.30 55.30
N PHE A 8 -16.55 30.15 55.84
CA PHE A 8 -15.33 29.49 55.48
C PHE A 8 -15.50 28.92 54.06
N LEU A 9 -15.03 29.65 53.07
CA LEU A 9 -14.92 29.15 51.72
C LEU A 9 -13.71 28.21 51.65
N SER A 10 -13.97 26.93 51.88
CA SER A 10 -12.98 25.89 51.67
C SER A 10 -12.66 25.75 50.20
N MET A 11 -11.55 26.38 49.78
CA MET A 11 -11.03 26.30 48.42
C MET A 11 -10.31 24.95 48.26
N VAL A 12 -11.05 23.96 47.79
CA VAL A 12 -10.47 22.68 47.40
C VAL A 12 -9.68 22.91 46.10
N LEU A 13 -8.37 23.04 46.24
CA LEU A 13 -7.46 22.98 45.11
C LEU A 13 -7.40 21.55 44.61
N ILE A 14 -8.20 21.24 43.61
CA ILE A 14 -8.07 20.02 42.84
C ILE A 14 -6.92 20.27 41.89
N THR A 15 -5.71 19.90 42.26
CA THR A 15 -4.59 19.76 41.34
C THR A 15 -4.83 18.51 40.50
N GLY A 16 -5.68 18.64 39.51
CA GLY A 16 -5.79 17.64 38.46
C GLY A 16 -4.49 17.67 37.65
N CYS A 17 -3.64 16.68 37.88
CA CYS A 17 -2.60 16.36 36.90
C CYS A 17 -3.29 15.91 35.61
N SER A 18 -3.64 16.86 34.79
CA SER A 18 -4.00 16.60 33.40
C SER A 18 -2.72 16.29 32.65
N THR A 19 -2.32 15.02 32.65
CA THR A 19 -1.40 14.54 31.66
C THR A 19 -2.17 14.56 30.35
N ALA A 20 -2.05 15.68 29.60
CA ALA A 20 -2.50 15.73 28.24
C ALA A 20 -1.82 14.59 27.49
N PRO A 21 -2.56 13.71 26.79
CA PRO A 21 -1.93 12.70 25.98
C PRO A 21 -1.08 13.45 24.97
N THR A 22 0.23 13.25 25.02
CA THR A 22 1.14 13.70 23.96
C THR A 22 0.55 13.17 22.66
N PRO A 23 0.28 14.02 21.66
CA PRO A 23 -0.17 13.53 20.38
C PRO A 23 0.93 12.59 19.90
N LYS A 24 0.68 11.29 19.93
CA LYS A 24 1.48 10.35 19.15
C LYS A 24 1.36 10.90 17.74
N LYS A 25 2.44 11.45 17.22
CA LYS A 25 2.59 11.71 15.81
C LYS A 25 2.39 10.34 15.16
N GLU A 26 1.18 10.06 14.72
CA GLU A 26 0.96 8.96 13.82
C GLU A 26 1.85 9.28 12.64
N VAL A 27 2.96 8.55 12.56
CA VAL A 27 3.70 8.45 11.32
C VAL A 27 2.73 7.73 10.41
N SER A 28 1.91 8.49 9.72
CA SER A 28 1.14 8.01 8.60
C SER A 28 2.17 7.64 7.54
N ASN A 29 2.77 6.50 7.74
CA ASN A 29 3.42 5.78 6.66
C ASN A 29 2.29 5.32 5.74
N ASN A 30 1.80 6.23 4.91
CA ASN A 30 1.01 5.89 3.75
C ASN A 30 1.91 5.20 2.73
N ILE A 31 2.58 4.13 3.16
CA ILE A 31 3.20 3.17 2.26
C ILE A 31 2.02 2.44 1.62
N LYS A 32 1.60 2.96 0.50
CA LYS A 32 0.57 2.29 -0.29
C LYS A 32 1.25 1.17 -1.05
N SER A 33 1.30 -0.01 -0.43
CA SER A 33 1.77 -1.23 -1.08
C SER A 33 0.58 -2.00 -1.61
N GLN A 34 0.71 -2.49 -2.81
CA GLN A 34 -0.30 -3.32 -3.46
C GLN A 34 0.35 -4.50 -4.15
N VAL A 35 -0.26 -5.66 -4.01
CA VAL A 35 0.09 -6.87 -4.77
C VAL A 35 -1.13 -7.27 -5.58
N THR A 36 -0.94 -7.44 -6.88
CA THR A 36 -2.01 -7.78 -7.80
C THR A 36 -1.63 -9.02 -8.59
N SER A 37 -2.46 -10.04 -8.56
CA SER A 37 -2.36 -11.18 -9.47
C SER A 37 -3.10 -10.83 -10.76
N ILE A 38 -2.38 -10.84 -11.88
CA ILE A 38 -2.95 -10.57 -13.21
C ILE A 38 -3.47 -11.89 -13.76
N ASN A 39 -4.69 -11.88 -14.26
CA ASN A 39 -5.24 -13.06 -14.90
C ASN A 39 -4.61 -13.28 -16.27
N VAL A 40 -3.74 -14.26 -16.35
CA VAL A 40 -3.03 -14.67 -17.55
C VAL A 40 -3.48 -16.08 -18.04
N GLY A 41 -4.62 -16.53 -17.56
CA GLY A 41 -5.09 -17.88 -17.78
C GLY A 41 -4.30 -18.90 -16.97
N GLN A 42 -3.80 -19.93 -17.63
CA GLN A 42 -2.86 -20.86 -17.00
C GLN A 42 -1.47 -20.20 -17.01
N GLY A 43 -0.90 -19.96 -15.82
CA GLY A 43 0.39 -19.32 -15.67
C GLY A 43 0.39 -18.30 -14.54
N ASP A 44 1.49 -17.57 -14.41
CA ASP A 44 1.66 -16.58 -13.36
C ASP A 44 2.06 -15.21 -13.90
N SER A 45 1.49 -14.18 -13.28
CA SER A 45 1.91 -12.80 -13.42
C SER A 45 1.48 -12.02 -12.19
N THR A 46 2.43 -11.53 -11.42
CA THR A 46 2.19 -10.82 -10.17
C THR A 46 2.84 -9.45 -10.20
N LEU A 47 2.02 -8.41 -10.06
CA LEU A 47 2.46 -7.02 -10.00
C LEU A 47 2.57 -6.58 -8.54
N ILE A 48 3.72 -6.06 -8.17
CA ILE A 48 3.97 -5.48 -6.85
C ILE A 48 4.25 -3.99 -7.03
N GLN A 49 3.47 -3.17 -6.36
CA GLN A 49 3.63 -1.72 -6.34
C GLN A 49 3.83 -1.24 -4.91
N ASN A 50 4.82 -0.39 -4.70
CA ASN A 50 5.09 0.23 -3.41
C ASN A 50 5.56 1.67 -3.63
N ASN A 51 4.75 2.65 -3.23
CA ASN A 51 4.99 4.05 -3.52
C ASN A 51 5.16 4.28 -5.04
N ASN A 52 6.39 4.59 -5.46
CA ASN A 52 6.74 4.85 -6.86
C ASN A 52 7.47 3.69 -7.52
N GLN A 53 7.58 2.55 -6.87
CA GLN A 53 8.27 1.38 -7.38
C GLN A 53 7.29 0.33 -7.88
N THR A 54 7.60 -0.27 -9.01
CA THR A 54 6.75 -1.27 -9.66
C THR A 54 7.59 -2.43 -10.14
N VAL A 55 7.26 -3.62 -9.68
CA VAL A 55 7.93 -4.86 -10.03
C VAL A 55 6.90 -5.84 -10.58
N LEU A 56 7.22 -6.46 -11.71
CA LEU A 56 6.43 -7.55 -12.25
C LEU A 56 7.20 -8.87 -12.09
N ILE A 57 6.54 -9.88 -11.52
CA ILE A 57 7.07 -11.22 -11.36
C ILE A 57 6.29 -12.14 -12.28
N ASP A 58 6.98 -12.73 -13.23
CA ASP A 58 6.45 -13.49 -14.34
C ASP A 58 5.49 -12.68 -15.24
N ALA A 59 5.41 -13.04 -16.48
CA ALA A 59 4.63 -12.36 -17.50
C ALA A 59 4.09 -13.37 -18.53
N GLY A 60 3.84 -14.60 -18.06
CA GLY A 60 3.37 -15.63 -18.93
C GLY A 60 1.92 -15.47 -19.29
N HIS A 61 1.51 -16.24 -20.29
CA HIS A 61 0.10 -16.40 -20.58
C HIS A 61 -0.23 -17.83 -20.92
N GLY A 62 -1.46 -18.22 -20.59
CA GLY A 62 -2.08 -19.40 -21.13
C GLY A 62 -2.74 -19.11 -22.47
N ASP A 63 -3.25 -20.15 -23.10
CA ASP A 63 -3.97 -20.01 -24.37
C ASP A 63 -5.14 -19.04 -24.27
N GLY A 64 -5.24 -18.10 -25.20
CA GLY A 64 -6.29 -17.06 -25.22
C GLY A 64 -6.03 -15.87 -24.30
N TYR A 65 -4.86 -15.78 -23.70
CA TYR A 65 -4.46 -14.68 -22.79
C TYR A 65 -3.20 -13.93 -23.28
N GLU A 66 -2.97 -13.95 -24.59
CA GLU A 66 -1.84 -13.28 -25.22
C GLU A 66 -1.84 -11.79 -24.85
N ASN A 67 -0.68 -11.31 -24.41
CA ASN A 67 -0.48 -9.93 -23.96
C ASN A 67 -1.33 -9.52 -22.74
N ALA A 68 -1.87 -10.46 -21.96
CA ALA A 68 -2.71 -10.13 -20.81
C ALA A 68 -1.98 -9.25 -19.80
N SER A 69 -0.73 -9.57 -19.46
CA SER A 69 0.09 -8.75 -18.55
C SER A 69 0.36 -7.37 -19.14
N LEU A 70 0.72 -7.31 -20.42
CA LEU A 70 0.96 -6.05 -21.13
C LEU A 70 -0.29 -5.17 -21.17
N ASN A 71 -1.44 -5.74 -21.48
CA ASN A 71 -2.71 -5.03 -21.55
C ASN A 71 -3.08 -4.50 -20.16
N TYR A 72 -2.91 -5.30 -19.12
CA TYR A 72 -3.14 -4.85 -17.74
C TYR A 72 -2.28 -3.62 -17.39
N LEU A 73 -0.97 -3.65 -17.70
CA LEU A 73 -0.09 -2.52 -17.47
C LEU A 73 -0.56 -1.26 -18.19
N LYS A 74 -0.94 -1.39 -19.46
CA LYS A 74 -1.46 -0.27 -20.26
C LYS A 74 -2.77 0.29 -19.73
N GLU A 75 -3.72 -0.55 -19.39
CA GLU A 75 -5.03 -0.16 -18.85
C GLU A 75 -4.92 0.58 -17.53
N HIS A 76 -3.90 0.25 -16.72
CA HIS A 76 -3.63 0.90 -15.43
C HIS A 76 -2.58 2.01 -15.51
N TYR A 77 -2.21 2.45 -16.72
CA TYR A 77 -1.24 3.53 -16.97
C TYR A 77 0.14 3.28 -16.33
N ILE A 78 0.54 2.01 -16.22
CA ILE A 78 1.85 1.61 -15.74
C ILE A 78 2.81 1.58 -16.93
N ASN A 79 3.55 2.67 -17.11
CA ASN A 79 4.43 2.85 -18.27
C ASN A 79 5.88 2.42 -18.04
N THR A 80 6.24 2.14 -16.79
CA THR A 80 7.59 1.74 -16.42
C THR A 80 7.55 0.67 -15.34
N LEU A 81 8.45 -0.29 -15.46
CA LEU A 81 8.74 -1.28 -14.43
C LEU A 81 10.16 -1.03 -13.91
N ASP A 82 10.33 -1.03 -12.59
CA ASP A 82 11.66 -0.98 -11.98
C ASP A 82 12.38 -2.32 -12.12
N ALA A 83 11.62 -3.42 -12.16
CA ALA A 83 12.14 -4.75 -12.42
C ALA A 83 11.08 -5.67 -13.04
N LEU A 84 11.55 -6.56 -13.90
CA LEU A 84 10.83 -7.75 -14.37
C LEU A 84 11.62 -8.97 -13.91
N ILE A 85 11.00 -9.80 -13.09
CA ILE A 85 11.60 -11.02 -12.54
C ILE A 85 10.94 -12.22 -13.21
N LEU A 86 11.71 -13.06 -13.83
CA LEU A 86 11.25 -14.31 -14.43
C LEU A 86 11.73 -15.47 -13.56
N THR A 87 10.80 -16.24 -13.02
CA THR A 87 11.12 -17.32 -12.08
C THR A 87 11.69 -18.54 -12.76
N HIS A 88 11.21 -18.84 -13.97
CA HIS A 88 11.70 -19.94 -14.82
C HIS A 88 11.31 -19.72 -16.28
N CYS A 89 11.76 -20.59 -17.17
CA CYS A 89 11.65 -20.39 -18.62
C CYS A 89 10.43 -21.08 -19.27
N ASP A 90 9.46 -21.53 -18.48
CA ASP A 90 8.27 -22.15 -19.05
C ASP A 90 7.37 -21.10 -19.70
N ALA A 91 6.70 -21.46 -20.77
CA ALA A 91 5.93 -20.55 -21.61
C ALA A 91 4.85 -19.79 -20.81
N ASP A 92 4.20 -20.46 -19.86
CA ASP A 92 3.16 -19.89 -19.00
C ASP A 92 3.67 -18.88 -17.96
N HIS A 93 4.99 -18.60 -17.97
CA HIS A 93 5.63 -17.59 -17.12
C HIS A 93 6.36 -16.50 -17.91
N ILE A 94 6.75 -16.77 -19.18
CA ILE A 94 7.61 -15.84 -19.94
C ILE A 94 7.05 -15.39 -21.27
N ASN A 95 5.93 -15.92 -21.73
CA ASN A 95 5.47 -15.63 -23.11
C ASN A 95 5.30 -14.16 -23.42
N ASP A 96 4.75 -13.38 -22.50
CA ASP A 96 4.55 -11.94 -22.72
C ASP A 96 5.76 -11.08 -22.34
N ALA A 97 6.79 -11.64 -21.72
CA ALA A 97 7.95 -10.88 -21.25
C ALA A 97 8.61 -10.08 -22.37
N LYS A 98 8.77 -10.67 -23.55
CA LYS A 98 9.32 -9.99 -24.72
C LYS A 98 8.53 -8.74 -25.10
N ASN A 99 7.21 -8.83 -25.12
CA ASN A 99 6.34 -7.73 -25.53
C ASN A 99 6.36 -6.61 -24.49
N ILE A 100 6.57 -6.94 -23.23
CA ILE A 100 6.70 -5.97 -22.12
C ILE A 100 8.05 -5.24 -22.20
N ILE A 101 9.14 -5.94 -22.51
CA ILE A 101 10.50 -5.37 -22.59
C ILE A 101 10.66 -4.41 -23.76
N TYR A 102 9.98 -4.65 -24.87
CA TYR A 102 10.14 -3.87 -26.11
C TYR A 102 9.01 -2.84 -26.36
N GLN A 103 8.35 -2.38 -25.31
CA GLN A 103 7.35 -1.31 -25.40
C GLN A 103 7.93 0.06 -25.70
#